data_1d3f50a5f3ae811dca8fc9bcd7e59a7a
#
_entry.id   1d3f50a5f3ae811dca8fc9bcd7e59a7a
#
_cell.length_a   1.000
_cell.length_b   1.000
_cell.length_c   1.000
_cell.angle_alpha   90.00
_cell.angle_beta   90.00
_cell.angle_gamma   90.00
#
_symmetry.space_group_name_H-M   'P 1'
#
loop_
_entity.id
_entity.type
_entity.pdbx_description
1 polymer ?
#
loop_
_entity_poly.entity_id
_entity_poly.type
_entity_poly.pdbx_seq_one_letter_code
_entity_poly.pdbx_strand_id
1 'polypeptide(L)'
;GGRSLQATPRFQDAAGCQTFIVIVPVFVDASYNPDFAIMKSALESLGKILKKGDLVVLETTFPPGTTEDMVEKLLCRSSGLLPDDFYLAYSPERIMTGYSISRLREFPKVIGGRDEESGIVAYQVYKRFINNLHLVSSSRVAEMIKVMEGCYRDVNIALANELFKICQDMEVDFFEARDKANHQFCHIHLPSTGVGGHCIPVYPWFLIKEMEKRENFSHCRLLREGRQINDEMIDYWGERILAQCLKIDKPLSSIKICIKGITYRAGVREFYHSRNLALVKLLAEKGLDVYVSDPLLSGEEVEGRGLRFIKPEEADLVFDPFALSFA
;
A
#
# COMPACT_ATOMS: atom_id res chain seq x y z
N GLY A 1 1.14 -33.29 -19.52
CA GLY A 1 2.36 -33.35 -18.75
C GLY A 1 2.52 -32.07 -17.95
N GLY A 2 2.10 -32.09 -16.66
CA GLY A 2 2.26 -30.96 -15.76
C GLY A 2 3.75 -30.68 -15.58
N ARG A 3 4.20 -29.53 -16.03
CA ARG A 3 5.52 -29.05 -15.66
C ARG A 3 5.43 -28.41 -14.31
N SER A 4 6.25 -28.91 -13.39
CA SER A 4 6.37 -28.37 -12.04
C SER A 4 6.90 -26.95 -12.08
N LEU A 5 6.35 -26.07 -11.25
CA LEU A 5 6.96 -24.81 -10.90
C LEU A 5 8.34 -25.10 -10.28
N GLN A 6 9.37 -24.41 -10.73
CA GLN A 6 10.72 -24.52 -10.18
C GLN A 6 11.11 -23.19 -9.54
N ALA A 7 11.52 -23.22 -8.27
CA ALA A 7 12.07 -22.07 -7.56
C ALA A 7 13.61 -22.17 -7.54
N THR A 8 14.29 -21.06 -7.80
CA THR A 8 15.75 -20.98 -7.77
C THR A 8 16.19 -19.59 -7.26
N PRO A 9 17.29 -19.50 -6.49
CA PRO A 9 17.88 -18.22 -6.12
C PRO A 9 18.87 -17.68 -7.18
N ARG A 10 19.11 -18.42 -8.27
CA ARG A 10 20.11 -18.07 -9.29
C ARG A 10 19.46 -17.60 -10.57
N PHE A 11 19.74 -16.37 -11.00
CA PHE A 11 19.22 -15.82 -12.26
C PHE A 11 19.66 -16.66 -13.49
N GLN A 12 20.85 -17.25 -13.48
CA GLN A 12 21.36 -18.09 -14.58
C GLN A 12 20.45 -19.27 -14.90
N ASP A 13 19.73 -19.80 -13.95
CA ASP A 13 18.79 -20.92 -14.18
C ASP A 13 17.60 -20.48 -15.04
N ALA A 14 17.33 -19.17 -15.13
CA ALA A 14 16.31 -18.56 -15.98
C ALA A 14 16.84 -18.14 -17.37
N ALA A 15 18.11 -18.38 -17.71
CA ALA A 15 18.71 -17.94 -18.98
C ALA A 15 18.06 -18.55 -20.25
N GLY A 16 17.24 -19.60 -20.10
CA GLY A 16 16.43 -20.20 -21.16
C GLY A 16 15.03 -19.62 -21.31
N CYS A 17 14.61 -18.72 -20.42
CA CYS A 17 13.30 -18.06 -20.49
C CYS A 17 13.33 -16.94 -21.54
N GLN A 18 12.15 -16.65 -22.11
CA GLN A 18 11.94 -15.57 -23.08
C GLN A 18 11.03 -14.46 -22.50
N THR A 19 10.44 -14.69 -21.35
CA THR A 19 9.56 -13.73 -20.67
C THR A 19 9.97 -13.65 -19.21
N PHE A 20 10.25 -12.44 -18.76
CA PHE A 20 10.65 -12.12 -17.39
C PHE A 20 9.66 -11.15 -16.78
N ILE A 21 9.04 -11.55 -15.67
CA ILE A 21 8.13 -10.69 -14.90
C ILE A 21 8.83 -10.27 -13.61
N VAL A 22 9.06 -8.98 -13.45
CA VAL A 22 9.79 -8.38 -12.32
C VAL A 22 8.79 -7.83 -11.31
N ILE A 23 8.80 -8.40 -10.09
CA ILE A 23 7.85 -8.08 -9.01
C ILE A 23 8.54 -7.72 -7.69
N VAL A 24 9.81 -7.31 -7.75
CA VAL A 24 10.58 -6.92 -6.56
C VAL A 24 10.04 -5.61 -5.96
N PRO A 25 10.05 -5.43 -4.62
CA PRO A 25 9.49 -4.24 -3.99
C PRO A 25 10.31 -2.97 -4.27
N VAL A 26 9.60 -1.83 -4.31
CA VAL A 26 10.19 -0.49 -4.23
C VAL A 26 9.60 0.17 -2.98
N PHE A 27 10.45 0.45 -2.01
CA PHE A 27 10.10 1.14 -0.77
C PHE A 27 10.34 2.65 -0.90
N VAL A 28 10.05 3.38 0.16
CA VAL A 28 10.46 4.78 0.32
C VAL A 28 11.41 4.91 1.51
N ASP A 29 12.36 5.85 1.40
CA ASP A 29 13.24 6.21 2.51
C ASP A 29 12.52 7.08 3.57
N ALA A 30 13.22 7.48 4.61
CA ALA A 30 12.68 8.32 5.68
C ALA A 30 12.20 9.72 5.19
N SER A 31 12.66 10.15 4.00
CA SER A 31 12.25 11.41 3.35
C SER A 31 11.20 11.16 2.26
N TYR A 32 10.63 9.96 2.22
CA TYR A 32 9.65 9.52 1.22
C TYR A 32 10.14 9.47 -0.23
N ASN A 33 11.46 9.44 -0.48
CA ASN A 33 11.98 9.20 -1.82
C ASN A 33 11.93 7.72 -2.16
N PRO A 34 11.60 7.35 -3.41
CA PRO A 34 11.63 5.95 -3.85
C PRO A 34 13.03 5.33 -3.74
N ASP A 35 13.15 4.20 -3.06
CA ASP A 35 14.38 3.41 -2.97
C ASP A 35 14.37 2.30 -4.03
N PHE A 36 15.20 2.45 -5.03
CA PHE A 36 15.35 1.51 -6.12
C PHE A 36 16.49 0.49 -5.94
N ALA A 37 17.14 0.40 -4.79
CA ALA A 37 18.33 -0.44 -4.61
C ALA A 37 18.05 -1.91 -4.95
N ILE A 38 16.96 -2.48 -4.44
CA ILE A 38 16.55 -3.87 -4.69
C ILE A 38 16.23 -4.08 -6.18
N MET A 39 15.46 -3.17 -6.78
CA MET A 39 15.09 -3.23 -8.19
C MET A 39 16.30 -3.14 -9.10
N LYS A 40 17.22 -2.21 -8.84
CA LYS A 40 18.46 -2.07 -9.61
C LYS A 40 19.30 -3.35 -9.58
N SER A 41 19.50 -3.92 -8.41
CA SER A 41 20.25 -5.20 -8.27
C SER A 41 19.58 -6.35 -9.06
N ALA A 42 18.24 -6.45 -9.00
CA ALA A 42 17.50 -7.46 -9.75
C ALA A 42 17.62 -7.25 -11.27
N LEU A 43 17.47 -6.01 -11.75
CA LEU A 43 17.58 -5.67 -13.17
C LEU A 43 19.01 -5.84 -13.72
N GLU A 44 20.04 -5.52 -12.94
CA GLU A 44 21.44 -5.79 -13.31
C GLU A 44 21.72 -7.28 -13.43
N SER A 45 21.12 -8.09 -12.57
CA SER A 45 21.24 -9.55 -12.63
C SER A 45 20.47 -10.12 -13.82
N LEU A 46 19.28 -9.61 -14.08
CA LEU A 46 18.46 -9.97 -15.24
C LEU A 46 19.18 -9.61 -16.55
N GLY A 47 19.75 -8.41 -16.64
CA GLY A 47 20.46 -7.96 -17.84
C GLY A 47 21.58 -8.91 -18.30
N LYS A 48 22.27 -9.57 -17.35
CA LYS A 48 23.35 -10.54 -17.68
C LYS A 48 22.86 -11.80 -18.41
N ILE A 49 21.56 -12.09 -18.36
CA ILE A 49 20.95 -13.26 -19.02
C ILE A 49 19.97 -12.89 -20.13
N LEU A 50 19.63 -11.60 -20.25
CA LEU A 50 18.69 -11.07 -21.23
C LEU A 50 19.23 -11.23 -22.65
N LYS A 51 18.37 -11.63 -23.58
CA LYS A 51 18.71 -11.87 -24.98
C LYS A 51 17.82 -11.05 -25.91
N LYS A 52 18.29 -10.93 -27.14
CA LYS A 52 17.50 -10.31 -28.21
C LYS A 52 16.19 -11.05 -28.44
N GLY A 53 15.08 -10.31 -28.47
CA GLY A 53 13.72 -10.81 -28.62
C GLY A 53 13.03 -11.22 -27.31
N ASP A 54 13.70 -11.13 -26.18
CA ASP A 54 13.08 -11.39 -24.86
C ASP A 54 12.11 -10.27 -24.45
N LEU A 55 11.12 -10.62 -23.64
CA LEU A 55 10.17 -9.69 -23.04
C LEU A 55 10.47 -9.52 -21.55
N VAL A 56 10.58 -8.27 -21.11
CA VAL A 56 10.62 -7.89 -19.69
C VAL A 56 9.35 -7.12 -19.35
N VAL A 57 8.63 -7.55 -18.31
CA VAL A 57 7.45 -6.88 -17.79
C VAL A 57 7.68 -6.50 -16.34
N LEU A 58 7.46 -5.23 -16.01
CA LEU A 58 7.47 -4.71 -14.64
C LEU A 58 6.05 -4.73 -14.07
N GLU A 59 5.85 -5.32 -12.89
CA GLU A 59 4.56 -5.27 -12.18
C GLU A 59 4.61 -4.48 -10.87
N THR A 60 5.80 -4.15 -10.41
CA THR A 60 6.04 -3.34 -9.21
C THR A 60 5.56 -1.91 -9.41
N THR A 61 4.91 -1.35 -8.39
CA THR A 61 4.50 0.07 -8.43
C THR A 61 5.68 0.98 -8.11
N PHE A 62 5.86 2.02 -8.92
CA PHE A 62 6.89 3.05 -8.80
C PHE A 62 6.44 4.36 -9.49
N PRO A 63 7.19 5.47 -9.38
CA PRO A 63 6.85 6.73 -10.01
C PRO A 63 6.68 6.62 -11.53
N PRO A 64 5.68 7.29 -12.11
CA PRO A 64 5.47 7.30 -13.57
C PRO A 64 6.69 7.80 -14.34
N GLY A 65 7.08 7.05 -15.39
CA GLY A 65 8.26 7.27 -16.21
C GLY A 65 9.44 6.37 -15.85
N THR A 66 9.39 5.65 -14.74
CA THR A 66 10.50 4.82 -14.25
C THR A 66 10.91 3.74 -15.27
N THR A 67 9.96 3.12 -15.98
CA THR A 67 10.24 2.09 -16.99
C THR A 67 11.15 2.63 -18.10
N GLU A 68 10.85 3.80 -18.64
CA GLU A 68 11.60 4.41 -19.74
C GLU A 68 12.88 5.12 -19.24
N ASP A 69 12.76 5.90 -18.16
CA ASP A 69 13.82 6.80 -17.71
C ASP A 69 14.95 6.07 -16.96
N MET A 70 14.67 4.93 -16.32
CA MET A 70 15.63 4.19 -15.50
C MET A 70 15.79 2.73 -15.92
N VAL A 71 14.68 1.98 -16.04
CA VAL A 71 14.73 0.51 -16.22
C VAL A 71 15.34 0.17 -17.59
N GLU A 72 14.88 0.78 -18.66
CA GLU A 72 15.42 0.57 -20.01
C GLU A 72 16.94 0.80 -20.05
N LYS A 73 17.38 1.96 -19.53
CA LYS A 73 18.80 2.31 -19.53
C LYS A 73 19.65 1.33 -18.72
N LEU A 74 19.10 0.84 -17.62
CA LEU A 74 19.80 -0.14 -16.77
C LEU A 74 19.89 -1.51 -17.44
N LEU A 75 18.83 -1.99 -18.08
CA LEU A 75 18.82 -3.23 -18.84
C LEU A 75 19.79 -3.16 -20.04
N CYS A 76 19.76 -2.08 -20.81
CA CYS A 76 20.72 -1.88 -21.92
C CYS A 76 22.17 -1.91 -21.43
N ARG A 77 22.46 -1.21 -20.33
CA ARG A 77 23.83 -1.17 -19.76
C ARG A 77 24.29 -2.54 -19.27
N SER A 78 23.43 -3.30 -18.62
CA SER A 78 23.80 -4.58 -17.99
C SER A 78 23.80 -5.76 -18.98
N SER A 79 23.03 -5.68 -20.06
CA SER A 79 22.98 -6.72 -21.11
C SER A 79 23.92 -6.45 -22.29
N GLY A 80 24.22 -5.17 -22.56
CA GLY A 80 24.90 -4.75 -23.80
C GLY A 80 23.94 -4.66 -25.00
N LEU A 81 22.65 -4.88 -24.82
CA LEU A 81 21.61 -4.79 -25.85
C LEU A 81 21.19 -3.33 -26.09
N LEU A 82 20.72 -3.06 -27.30
CA LEU A 82 20.05 -1.81 -27.64
C LEU A 82 18.57 -1.85 -27.20
N PRO A 83 17.89 -0.70 -27.04
CA PRO A 83 16.48 -0.67 -26.70
C PRO A 83 15.59 -1.54 -27.60
N ASP A 84 15.84 -1.53 -28.91
CA ASP A 84 15.05 -2.28 -29.90
C ASP A 84 15.39 -3.77 -29.98
N ASP A 85 16.37 -4.26 -29.20
CA ASP A 85 16.73 -5.66 -29.18
C ASP A 85 15.84 -6.50 -28.26
N PHE A 86 15.03 -5.89 -27.37
CA PHE A 86 14.13 -6.58 -26.46
C PHE A 86 12.82 -5.81 -26.23
N TYR A 87 11.79 -6.51 -25.82
CA TYR A 87 10.49 -5.90 -25.48
C TYR A 87 10.45 -5.51 -24.02
N LEU A 88 9.93 -4.30 -23.73
CA LEU A 88 9.81 -3.79 -22.38
C LEU A 88 8.40 -3.22 -22.13
N ALA A 89 7.72 -3.74 -21.11
CA ALA A 89 6.37 -3.32 -20.75
C ALA A 89 6.19 -3.16 -19.24
N TYR A 90 5.17 -2.43 -18.88
CA TYR A 90 4.70 -2.27 -17.52
C TYR A 90 3.24 -2.75 -17.40
N SER A 91 2.95 -3.51 -16.36
CA SER A 91 1.62 -4.05 -16.11
C SER A 91 1.36 -4.15 -14.60
N PRO A 92 0.77 -3.12 -13.98
CA PRO A 92 0.65 -3.05 -12.53
C PRO A 92 -0.15 -4.21 -11.94
N GLU A 93 0.30 -4.70 -10.78
CA GLU A 93 -0.47 -5.66 -10.00
C GLU A 93 -1.56 -4.94 -9.17
N ARG A 94 -2.78 -5.53 -9.14
CA ARG A 94 -3.95 -5.00 -8.44
C ARG A 94 -4.53 -5.98 -7.42
N ILE A 95 -3.85 -7.08 -7.14
CA ILE A 95 -4.28 -8.11 -6.18
C ILE A 95 -4.21 -7.55 -4.76
N MET A 96 -5.24 -7.85 -3.97
CA MET A 96 -5.27 -7.53 -2.55
C MET A 96 -4.87 -8.76 -1.72
N THR A 97 -4.04 -8.56 -0.70
CA THR A 97 -3.69 -9.60 0.27
C THR A 97 -4.95 -10.27 0.84
N GLY A 98 -4.96 -11.60 0.87
CA GLY A 98 -6.10 -12.40 1.32
C GLY A 98 -7.07 -12.85 0.19
N TYR A 99 -7.00 -12.26 -1.02
CA TYR A 99 -7.90 -12.54 -2.15
C TYR A 99 -7.17 -12.79 -3.48
N SER A 100 -5.93 -13.27 -3.41
CA SER A 100 -4.99 -13.24 -4.54
C SER A 100 -5.50 -13.96 -5.81
N ILE A 101 -6.05 -15.16 -5.68
CA ILE A 101 -6.45 -15.96 -6.86
C ILE A 101 -7.85 -15.57 -7.36
N SER A 102 -8.80 -15.35 -6.46
CA SER A 102 -10.19 -15.01 -6.84
C SER A 102 -10.27 -13.69 -7.59
N ARG A 103 -9.50 -12.69 -7.15
CA ARG A 103 -9.54 -11.34 -7.74
C ARG A 103 -8.62 -11.12 -8.93
N LEU A 104 -7.75 -12.06 -9.27
CA LEU A 104 -6.92 -11.98 -10.48
C LEU A 104 -7.76 -11.82 -11.76
N ARG A 105 -9.00 -12.33 -11.76
CA ARG A 105 -9.93 -12.27 -12.89
C ARG A 105 -10.95 -11.15 -12.80
N GLU A 106 -11.12 -10.52 -11.65
CA GLU A 106 -12.13 -9.47 -11.42
C GLU A 106 -11.67 -8.12 -11.94
N PHE A 107 -10.41 -7.77 -11.71
CA PHE A 107 -9.87 -6.47 -12.12
C PHE A 107 -9.28 -6.54 -13.52
N PRO A 108 -9.55 -5.53 -14.37
CA PRO A 108 -8.89 -5.43 -15.66
C PRO A 108 -7.39 -5.26 -15.46
N LYS A 109 -6.58 -6.12 -16.06
CA LYS A 109 -5.13 -5.99 -16.09
C LYS A 109 -4.75 -4.93 -17.13
N VAL A 110 -4.06 -3.89 -16.71
CA VAL A 110 -3.55 -2.83 -17.58
C VAL A 110 -2.17 -3.19 -18.09
N ILE A 111 -1.89 -2.95 -19.36
CA ILE A 111 -0.60 -3.19 -19.99
C ILE A 111 -0.22 -1.96 -20.81
N GLY A 112 0.97 -1.43 -20.59
CA GLY A 112 1.57 -0.38 -21.39
C GLY A 112 3.00 -0.76 -21.79
N GLY A 113 3.28 -0.74 -23.07
CA GLY A 113 4.64 -0.95 -23.59
C GLY A 113 5.48 0.32 -23.51
N ARG A 114 6.80 0.17 -23.53
CA ARG A 114 7.72 1.26 -23.87
C ARG A 114 7.38 1.85 -25.25
N ASP A 115 7.03 0.98 -26.17
CA ASP A 115 6.51 1.23 -27.49
C ASP A 115 5.28 0.34 -27.77
N GLU A 116 4.64 0.54 -28.92
CA GLU A 116 3.43 -0.19 -29.32
C GLU A 116 3.69 -1.70 -29.44
N GLU A 117 4.81 -2.10 -30.03
CA GLU A 117 5.16 -3.50 -30.24
C GLU A 117 5.38 -4.22 -28.91
N SER A 118 6.14 -3.64 -27.99
CA SER A 118 6.33 -4.15 -26.62
C SER A 118 5.00 -4.34 -25.88
N GLY A 119 4.07 -3.38 -26.03
CA GLY A 119 2.74 -3.47 -25.46
C GLY A 119 1.93 -4.63 -26.01
N ILE A 120 1.97 -4.83 -27.35
CA ILE A 120 1.28 -5.93 -28.03
C ILE A 120 1.86 -7.29 -27.62
N VAL A 121 3.18 -7.43 -27.57
CA VAL A 121 3.85 -8.67 -27.17
C VAL A 121 3.48 -9.04 -25.72
N ALA A 122 3.54 -8.08 -24.80
CA ALA A 122 3.11 -8.29 -23.41
C ALA A 122 1.63 -8.67 -23.35
N TYR A 123 0.76 -7.99 -24.08
CA TYR A 123 -0.68 -8.30 -24.14
C TYR A 123 -0.92 -9.75 -24.58
N GLN A 124 -0.20 -10.26 -25.61
CA GLN A 124 -0.37 -11.63 -26.06
C GLN A 124 0.08 -12.68 -25.03
N VAL A 125 1.06 -12.35 -24.19
CA VAL A 125 1.46 -13.21 -23.06
C VAL A 125 0.34 -13.28 -22.01
N TYR A 126 -0.17 -12.14 -21.54
CA TYR A 126 -1.20 -12.10 -20.51
C TYR A 126 -2.56 -12.64 -20.98
N LYS A 127 -2.91 -12.49 -22.25
CA LYS A 127 -4.16 -13.01 -22.85
C LYS A 127 -4.32 -14.52 -22.70
N ARG A 128 -3.23 -15.25 -22.49
CA ARG A 128 -3.28 -16.71 -22.33
C ARG A 128 -3.93 -17.15 -21.01
N PHE A 129 -4.03 -16.24 -20.02
CA PHE A 129 -4.55 -16.57 -18.69
C PHE A 129 -5.40 -15.47 -18.02
N ILE A 130 -5.47 -14.27 -18.61
CA ILE A 130 -6.33 -13.17 -18.17
C ILE A 130 -7.25 -12.74 -19.31
N ASN A 131 -8.55 -12.68 -19.04
CA ASN A 131 -9.55 -12.33 -20.07
C ASN A 131 -9.79 -10.82 -20.18
N ASN A 132 -9.71 -10.10 -19.07
CA ASN A 132 -9.99 -8.66 -19.02
C ASN A 132 -8.67 -7.88 -19.05
N LEU A 133 -8.24 -7.51 -20.27
CA LEU A 133 -6.98 -6.82 -20.53
C LEU A 133 -7.23 -5.47 -21.19
N HIS A 134 -6.54 -4.44 -20.70
CA HIS A 134 -6.58 -3.10 -21.25
C HIS A 134 -5.17 -2.68 -21.71
N LEU A 135 -4.97 -2.66 -23.03
CA LEU A 135 -3.76 -2.09 -23.60
C LEU A 135 -3.88 -0.56 -23.58
N VAL A 136 -2.87 0.12 -23.05
CA VAL A 136 -2.77 1.58 -23.00
C VAL A 136 -1.60 2.07 -23.84
N SER A 137 -1.57 3.37 -24.12
CA SER A 137 -0.65 3.96 -25.12
C SER A 137 0.83 3.92 -24.75
N SER A 138 1.18 3.77 -23.47
CA SER A 138 2.58 3.67 -23.03
C SER A 138 2.72 3.06 -21.63
N SER A 139 3.94 2.63 -21.29
CA SER A 139 4.31 2.22 -19.94
C SER A 139 4.03 3.32 -18.92
N ARG A 140 4.32 4.58 -19.25
CA ARG A 140 4.09 5.75 -18.40
C ARG A 140 2.61 5.97 -18.05
N VAL A 141 1.72 5.74 -19.00
CA VAL A 141 0.26 5.77 -18.74
C VAL A 141 -0.14 4.64 -17.80
N ALA A 142 0.36 3.42 -18.01
CA ALA A 142 0.05 2.28 -17.14
C ALA A 142 0.58 2.47 -15.70
N GLU A 143 1.77 3.04 -15.54
CA GLU A 143 2.35 3.43 -14.25
C GLU A 143 1.48 4.47 -13.54
N MET A 144 1.08 5.53 -14.27
CA MET A 144 0.24 6.60 -13.72
C MET A 144 -1.12 6.06 -13.25
N ILE A 145 -1.77 5.16 -13.99
CA ILE A 145 -3.05 4.55 -13.59
C ILE A 145 -2.95 3.92 -12.20
N LYS A 146 -1.88 3.18 -11.93
CA LYS A 146 -1.71 2.52 -10.63
C LYS A 146 -1.52 3.52 -9.49
N VAL A 147 -0.73 4.56 -9.73
CA VAL A 147 -0.47 5.60 -8.72
C VAL A 147 -1.73 6.43 -8.46
N MET A 148 -2.49 6.77 -9.52
CA MET A 148 -3.78 7.48 -9.40
C MET A 148 -4.79 6.74 -8.52
N GLU A 149 -4.91 5.41 -8.67
CA GLU A 149 -5.79 4.59 -7.82
C GLU A 149 -5.43 4.70 -6.34
N GLY A 150 -4.14 4.67 -6.01
CA GLY A 150 -3.66 4.83 -4.64
C GLY A 150 -3.90 6.22 -4.09
N CYS A 151 -3.61 7.25 -4.89
CA CYS A 151 -3.88 8.64 -4.53
C CYS A 151 -5.37 8.91 -4.29
N TYR A 152 -6.24 8.41 -5.18
CA TYR A 152 -7.69 8.51 -4.99
C TYR A 152 -8.12 7.90 -3.66
N ARG A 153 -7.65 6.71 -3.34
CA ARG A 153 -8.01 6.03 -2.08
C ARG A 153 -7.51 6.78 -0.86
N ASP A 154 -6.27 7.26 -0.88
CA ASP A 154 -5.67 8.00 0.23
C ASP A 154 -6.44 9.29 0.53
N VAL A 155 -6.72 10.09 -0.50
CA VAL A 155 -7.49 11.34 -0.38
C VAL A 155 -8.94 11.07 0.05
N ASN A 156 -9.57 10.03 -0.45
CA ASN A 156 -10.95 9.69 -0.07
C ASN A 156 -11.04 9.20 1.39
N ILE A 157 -10.01 8.50 1.89
CA ILE A 157 -9.93 8.14 3.31
C ILE A 157 -9.68 9.40 4.16
N ALA A 158 -8.84 10.33 3.70
CA ALA A 158 -8.63 11.60 4.40
C ALA A 158 -9.93 12.41 4.51
N LEU A 159 -10.70 12.49 3.41
CA LEU A 159 -12.02 13.11 3.41
C LEU A 159 -12.97 12.42 4.41
N ALA A 160 -12.98 11.09 4.45
CA ALA A 160 -13.81 10.34 5.39
C ALA A 160 -13.39 10.59 6.86
N ASN A 161 -12.08 10.67 7.13
CA ASN A 161 -11.54 11.00 8.45
C ASN A 161 -11.93 12.43 8.88
N GLU A 162 -11.84 13.39 7.98
CA GLU A 162 -12.22 14.79 8.26
C GLU A 162 -13.73 14.92 8.50
N LEU A 163 -14.56 14.36 7.63
CA LEU A 163 -16.02 14.34 7.80
C LEU A 163 -16.44 13.61 9.08
N PHE A 164 -15.73 12.53 9.46
CA PHE A 164 -15.96 11.84 10.73
C PHE A 164 -15.72 12.77 11.92
N LYS A 165 -14.61 13.52 11.93
CA LYS A 165 -14.32 14.50 13.00
C LYS A 165 -15.41 15.57 13.08
N ILE A 166 -15.82 16.14 11.94
CA ILE A 166 -16.90 17.14 11.86
C ILE A 166 -18.23 16.56 12.40
N CYS A 167 -18.59 15.33 12.00
CA CYS A 167 -19.81 14.69 12.51
C CYS A 167 -19.77 14.48 14.03
N GLN A 168 -18.61 14.12 14.59
CA GLN A 168 -18.44 14.00 16.04
C GLN A 168 -18.66 15.34 16.75
N ASP A 169 -18.14 16.44 16.23
CA ASP A 169 -18.29 17.78 16.79
C ASP A 169 -19.73 18.31 16.67
N MET A 170 -20.46 17.85 15.64
CA MET A 170 -21.87 18.21 15.39
C MET A 170 -22.88 17.23 16.01
N GLU A 171 -22.42 16.21 16.74
CA GLU A 171 -23.26 15.15 17.31
C GLU A 171 -24.12 14.41 16.27
N VAL A 172 -23.56 14.22 15.05
CA VAL A 172 -24.16 13.48 13.94
C VAL A 172 -23.56 12.07 13.84
N ASP A 173 -24.39 11.06 13.61
CA ASP A 173 -23.88 9.72 13.29
C ASP A 173 -23.29 9.70 11.88
N PHE A 174 -21.96 9.67 11.82
CA PHE A 174 -21.22 9.60 10.55
C PHE A 174 -21.56 8.35 9.74
N PHE A 175 -21.75 7.21 10.39
CA PHE A 175 -21.94 5.94 9.67
C PHE A 175 -23.31 5.90 9.01
N GLU A 176 -24.35 6.39 9.70
CA GLU A 176 -25.70 6.56 9.14
C GLU A 176 -25.68 7.58 7.99
N ALA A 177 -25.11 8.75 8.22
CA ALA A 177 -25.04 9.82 7.20
C ALA A 177 -24.28 9.35 5.96
N ARG A 178 -23.11 8.70 6.13
CA ARG A 178 -22.31 8.13 5.05
C ARG A 178 -23.08 7.06 4.25
N ASP A 179 -23.76 6.15 4.94
CA ASP A 179 -24.51 5.07 4.28
C ASP A 179 -25.59 5.63 3.35
N LYS A 180 -26.25 6.70 3.76
CA LYS A 180 -27.29 7.36 2.96
C LYS A 180 -26.72 8.31 1.89
N ALA A 181 -25.53 8.88 2.11
CA ALA A 181 -24.86 9.73 1.14
C ALA A 181 -24.24 8.92 -0.01
N ASN A 182 -23.83 7.68 0.22
CA ASN A 182 -23.17 6.86 -0.80
C ASN A 182 -24.16 6.36 -1.86
N HIS A 183 -23.87 6.68 -3.11
CA HIS A 183 -24.61 6.26 -4.31
C HIS A 183 -23.66 6.28 -5.53
N GLN A 184 -24.17 6.04 -6.73
CA GLN A 184 -23.34 5.93 -7.95
C GLN A 184 -22.41 7.12 -8.25
N PHE A 185 -22.72 8.32 -7.73
CA PHE A 185 -21.90 9.54 -7.92
C PHE A 185 -21.16 9.98 -6.65
N CYS A 186 -21.37 9.31 -5.53
CA CYS A 186 -20.75 9.64 -4.26
C CYS A 186 -20.26 8.36 -3.58
N HIS A 187 -18.95 8.26 -3.36
CA HIS A 187 -18.35 7.12 -2.71
C HIS A 187 -17.38 7.58 -1.61
N ILE A 188 -17.91 7.78 -0.40
CA ILE A 188 -17.14 8.13 0.79
C ILE A 188 -16.63 6.84 1.44
N HIS A 189 -15.33 6.75 1.67
CA HIS A 189 -14.71 5.62 2.37
C HIS A 189 -15.10 5.59 3.86
N LEU A 190 -14.68 4.54 4.55
CA LEU A 190 -14.77 4.48 6.00
C LEU A 190 -13.60 5.28 6.62
N PRO A 191 -13.81 5.97 7.74
CA PRO A 191 -12.76 6.58 8.52
C PRO A 191 -11.89 5.49 9.17
N SER A 192 -10.73 5.89 9.68
CA SER A 192 -9.78 4.95 10.29
C SER A 192 -8.86 5.67 11.28
N THR A 193 -8.01 4.92 11.96
CA THR A 193 -6.90 5.45 12.77
C THR A 193 -5.75 6.02 11.94
N GLY A 194 -5.98 6.24 10.65
CA GLY A 194 -5.02 6.64 9.64
C GLY A 194 -4.78 5.52 8.62
N VAL A 195 -3.97 5.81 7.60
CA VAL A 195 -3.71 4.89 6.49
C VAL A 195 -2.40 4.15 6.69
N GLY A 196 -2.49 2.83 6.83
CA GLY A 196 -1.34 1.92 6.96
C GLY A 196 -1.11 1.05 5.72
N GLY A 197 -0.14 0.15 5.83
CA GLY A 197 0.24 -0.80 4.78
C GLY A 197 1.30 -0.28 3.80
N HIS A 198 1.62 -1.10 2.80
CA HIS A 198 2.73 -0.86 1.87
C HIS A 198 2.41 0.12 0.73
N CYS A 199 1.14 0.28 0.39
CA CYS A 199 0.75 0.87 -0.89
C CYS A 199 0.16 2.27 -0.72
N ILE A 200 -1.01 2.37 -0.07
CA ILE A 200 -1.81 3.60 -0.04
C ILE A 200 -1.03 4.79 0.55
N PRO A 201 -0.31 4.68 1.69
CA PRO A 201 0.41 5.82 2.26
C PRO A 201 1.65 6.21 1.45
N VAL A 202 2.09 5.38 0.50
CA VAL A 202 3.32 5.57 -0.28
C VAL A 202 3.05 6.22 -1.65
N TYR A 203 1.99 5.81 -2.35
CA TYR A 203 1.76 6.23 -3.74
C TYR A 203 1.61 7.74 -3.95
N PRO A 204 0.97 8.52 -3.05
CA PRO A 204 0.96 9.97 -3.18
C PRO A 204 2.37 10.58 -3.23
N TRP A 205 3.31 10.02 -2.46
CA TRP A 205 4.69 10.51 -2.42
C TRP A 205 5.43 10.30 -3.75
N PHE A 206 5.08 9.30 -4.54
CA PHE A 206 5.65 9.13 -5.88
C PHE A 206 5.36 10.33 -6.79
N LEU A 207 4.14 10.89 -6.70
CA LEU A 207 3.79 12.09 -7.46
C LEU A 207 4.34 13.37 -6.80
N ILE A 208 4.26 13.47 -5.47
CA ILE A 208 4.74 14.62 -4.72
C ILE A 208 6.24 14.83 -4.98
N LYS A 209 7.04 13.76 -4.83
CA LYS A 209 8.49 13.83 -5.05
C LYS A 209 8.86 14.10 -6.51
N GLU A 210 8.11 13.58 -7.45
CA GLU A 210 8.33 13.85 -8.86
C GLU A 210 8.02 15.32 -9.19
N MET A 211 6.96 15.91 -8.62
CA MET A 211 6.64 17.31 -8.80
C MET A 211 7.63 18.24 -8.07
N GLU A 212 8.18 17.82 -6.93
CA GLU A 212 9.27 18.53 -6.27
C GLU A 212 10.52 18.63 -7.16
N LYS A 213 10.91 17.54 -7.81
CA LYS A 213 12.04 17.55 -8.78
C LYS A 213 11.80 18.47 -9.97
N ARG A 214 10.54 18.67 -10.36
CA ARG A 214 10.14 19.57 -11.46
C ARG A 214 9.85 20.98 -11.01
N GLU A 215 10.09 21.31 -9.73
CA GLU A 215 9.81 22.62 -9.11
C GLU A 215 8.33 23.04 -9.20
N ASN A 216 7.40 22.06 -9.35
CA ASN A 216 5.96 22.27 -9.47
C ASN A 216 5.22 21.96 -8.15
N PHE A 217 5.61 22.60 -7.06
CA PHE A 217 5.09 22.34 -5.71
C PHE A 217 3.59 22.57 -5.56
N SER A 218 2.99 23.42 -6.37
CA SER A 218 1.56 23.74 -6.30
C SER A 218 0.63 22.61 -6.78
N HIS A 219 1.14 21.68 -7.58
CA HIS A 219 0.30 20.65 -8.20
C HIS A 219 -0.13 19.53 -7.26
N CYS A 220 0.53 19.32 -6.13
CA CYS A 220 0.24 18.21 -5.22
C CYS A 220 -0.38 18.65 -3.88
N ARG A 221 -1.05 19.82 -3.83
CA ARG A 221 -1.63 20.35 -2.59
C ARG A 221 -2.60 19.38 -1.94
N LEU A 222 -3.61 18.91 -2.67
CA LEU A 222 -4.60 17.97 -2.17
C LEU A 222 -3.99 16.66 -1.67
N LEU A 223 -2.95 16.15 -2.36
CA LEU A 223 -2.28 14.91 -1.95
C LEU A 223 -1.51 15.11 -0.64
N ARG A 224 -0.87 16.28 -0.44
CA ARG A 224 -0.15 16.61 0.79
C ARG A 224 -1.11 16.73 1.97
N GLU A 225 -2.17 17.53 1.81
CA GLU A 225 -3.21 17.70 2.83
C GLU A 225 -3.86 16.37 3.20
N GLY A 226 -4.20 15.54 2.19
CA GLY A 226 -4.75 14.21 2.44
C GLY A 226 -3.81 13.32 3.25
N ARG A 227 -2.50 13.35 2.94
CA ARG A 227 -1.50 12.63 3.75
C ARG A 227 -1.41 13.17 5.17
N GLN A 228 -1.39 14.47 5.34
CA GLN A 228 -1.34 15.11 6.65
C GLN A 228 -2.55 14.73 7.50
N ILE A 229 -3.77 14.86 6.97
CA ILE A 229 -5.01 14.48 7.66
C ILE A 229 -4.96 13.01 8.10
N ASN A 230 -4.53 12.11 7.20
CA ASN A 230 -4.42 10.68 7.53
C ASN A 230 -3.34 10.39 8.59
N ASP A 231 -2.25 11.13 8.59
CA ASP A 231 -1.16 10.94 9.55
C ASP A 231 -1.52 11.47 10.94
N GLU A 232 -2.25 12.58 11.04
CA GLU A 232 -2.76 13.19 12.27
C GLU A 232 -3.83 12.35 12.99
N MET A 233 -4.43 11.36 12.33
CA MET A 233 -5.47 10.53 12.96
C MET A 233 -4.96 9.72 14.16
N ILE A 234 -3.67 9.46 14.27
CA ILE A 234 -3.10 8.81 15.46
C ILE A 234 -3.21 9.72 16.67
N ASP A 235 -2.86 10.99 16.53
CA ASP A 235 -2.94 11.97 17.60
C ASP A 235 -4.39 12.20 18.00
N TYR A 236 -5.28 12.38 17.02
CA TYR A 236 -6.71 12.51 17.25
C TYR A 236 -7.27 11.35 18.11
N TRP A 237 -6.97 10.10 17.75
CA TRP A 237 -7.45 8.95 18.52
C TRP A 237 -6.75 8.83 19.88
N GLY A 238 -5.47 9.20 19.96
CA GLY A 238 -4.74 9.29 21.23
C GLY A 238 -5.43 10.24 22.24
N GLU A 239 -5.83 11.43 21.77
CA GLU A 239 -6.58 12.41 22.57
C GLU A 239 -7.97 11.92 22.95
N ARG A 240 -8.69 11.28 22.02
CA ARG A 240 -10.02 10.69 22.30
C ARG A 240 -9.94 9.57 23.35
N ILE A 241 -8.95 8.70 23.28
CA ILE A 241 -8.72 7.64 24.27
C ILE A 241 -8.42 8.27 25.64
N LEU A 242 -7.53 9.26 25.69
CA LEU A 242 -7.23 9.98 26.94
C LEU A 242 -8.47 10.64 27.53
N ALA A 243 -9.31 11.28 26.70
CA ALA A 243 -10.56 11.89 27.14
C ALA A 243 -11.56 10.86 27.70
N GLN A 244 -11.56 9.62 27.20
CA GLN A 244 -12.38 8.54 27.79
C GLN A 244 -11.77 8.06 29.13
N CYS A 245 -10.46 7.92 29.23
CA CYS A 245 -9.79 7.56 30.48
C CYS A 245 -10.14 8.54 31.60
N LEU A 246 -10.17 9.84 31.31
CA LEU A 246 -10.50 10.88 32.31
C LEU A 246 -11.94 10.80 32.85
N LYS A 247 -12.82 10.02 32.24
CA LYS A 247 -14.20 9.79 32.75
C LYS A 247 -14.26 8.60 33.71
N ILE A 248 -13.19 7.79 33.79
CA ILE A 248 -13.11 6.65 34.69
C ILE A 248 -12.65 7.12 36.05
N ASP A 249 -13.35 6.73 37.10
CA ASP A 249 -13.01 7.09 38.48
C ASP A 249 -11.84 6.26 39.01
N LYS A 250 -10.67 6.44 38.38
CA LYS A 250 -9.38 5.81 38.72
C LYS A 250 -8.23 6.75 38.41
N PRO A 251 -7.10 6.67 39.14
CA PRO A 251 -5.89 7.36 38.71
C PRO A 251 -5.47 6.93 37.29
N LEU A 252 -5.14 7.90 36.43
CA LEU A 252 -4.85 7.68 35.03
C LEU A 252 -3.77 6.60 34.80
N SER A 253 -2.75 6.55 35.68
CA SER A 253 -1.67 5.57 35.66
C SER A 253 -2.09 4.13 36.01
N SER A 254 -3.30 3.92 36.52
CA SER A 254 -3.86 2.63 36.91
C SER A 254 -4.96 2.13 35.96
N ILE A 255 -5.32 2.93 34.95
CA ILE A 255 -6.33 2.56 33.96
C ILE A 255 -5.68 1.66 32.91
N LYS A 256 -6.11 0.41 32.84
CA LYS A 256 -5.68 -0.54 31.83
C LYS A 256 -6.41 -0.30 30.52
N ILE A 257 -5.70 0.16 29.50
CA ILE A 257 -6.24 0.44 28.17
C ILE A 257 -5.93 -0.72 27.25
N CYS A 258 -6.93 -1.36 26.65
CA CYS A 258 -6.78 -2.39 25.65
C CYS A 258 -7.04 -1.84 24.25
N ILE A 259 -6.06 -1.92 23.35
CA ILE A 259 -6.23 -1.69 21.91
C ILE A 259 -6.54 -3.03 21.26
N LYS A 260 -7.78 -3.17 20.72
CA LYS A 260 -8.29 -4.41 20.14
C LYS A 260 -8.02 -4.48 18.64
N GLY A 261 -6.82 -4.93 18.27
CA GLY A 261 -6.36 -5.08 16.88
C GLY A 261 -5.20 -4.15 16.54
N ILE A 262 -4.09 -4.75 16.16
CA ILE A 262 -2.84 -4.06 15.84
C ILE A 262 -2.35 -4.27 14.41
N THR A 263 -3.09 -5.03 13.59
CA THR A 263 -2.79 -5.18 12.17
C THR A 263 -3.17 -3.90 11.42
N TYR A 264 -2.57 -3.69 10.24
CA TYR A 264 -2.89 -2.47 9.45
C TYR A 264 -4.32 -2.48 8.88
N ARG A 265 -4.95 -3.65 8.83
CA ARG A 265 -6.32 -3.86 8.33
C ARG A 265 -6.96 -5.08 8.98
N ALA A 266 -8.25 -5.00 9.28
CA ALA A 266 -9.01 -6.12 9.82
C ALA A 266 -8.91 -7.38 8.93
N GLY A 267 -8.78 -8.54 9.57
CA GLY A 267 -8.73 -9.85 8.89
C GLY A 267 -7.44 -10.14 8.11
N VAL A 268 -6.41 -9.28 8.18
CA VAL A 268 -5.13 -9.49 7.50
C VAL A 268 -3.99 -9.42 8.49
N ARG A 269 -3.25 -10.51 8.63
CA ARG A 269 -2.12 -10.64 9.57
C ARG A 269 -0.85 -9.96 9.00
N GLU A 270 -0.91 -8.64 8.88
CA GLU A 270 0.17 -7.80 8.37
C GLU A 270 0.31 -6.55 9.26
N PHE A 271 1.55 -6.19 9.62
CA PHE A 271 1.86 -5.15 10.60
C PHE A 271 2.63 -3.97 10.00
N TYR A 272 2.99 -4.06 8.73
CA TYR A 272 3.80 -3.03 8.09
C TYR A 272 3.03 -1.70 8.06
N HIS A 273 3.67 -0.66 8.59
CA HIS A 273 3.06 0.67 8.78
C HIS A 273 1.66 0.64 9.43
N SER A 274 1.42 -0.33 10.37
CA SER A 274 0.16 -0.34 11.10
C SER A 274 0.00 0.93 11.93
N ARG A 275 -1.06 1.68 11.67
CA ARG A 275 -1.43 2.90 12.42
C ARG A 275 -1.91 2.54 13.81
N ASN A 276 -2.56 1.38 13.98
CA ASN A 276 -2.98 0.89 15.29
C ASN A 276 -1.78 0.59 16.19
N LEU A 277 -0.72 -0.01 15.62
CA LEU A 277 0.52 -0.24 16.37
C LEU A 277 1.24 1.07 16.71
N ALA A 278 1.18 2.06 15.82
CA ALA A 278 1.71 3.40 16.11
C ALA A 278 0.91 4.10 17.22
N LEU A 279 -0.42 3.92 17.25
CA LEU A 279 -1.28 4.41 18.33
C LEU A 279 -0.91 3.79 19.70
N VAL A 280 -0.69 2.46 19.74
CA VAL A 280 -0.20 1.77 20.96
C VAL A 280 1.09 2.41 21.46
N LYS A 281 2.05 2.67 20.58
CA LYS A 281 3.33 3.31 20.93
C LYS A 281 3.14 4.74 21.45
N LEU A 282 2.34 5.55 20.75
CA LEU A 282 2.04 6.91 21.19
C LEU A 282 1.44 6.95 22.61
N LEU A 283 0.47 6.08 22.89
CA LEU A 283 -0.16 6.02 24.21
C LEU A 283 0.83 5.58 25.30
N ALA A 284 1.69 4.61 25.01
CA ALA A 284 2.75 4.16 25.93
C ALA A 284 3.79 5.26 26.19
N GLU A 285 4.20 6.02 25.14
CA GLU A 285 5.10 7.17 25.26
C GLU A 285 4.48 8.31 26.12
N LYS A 286 3.16 8.45 26.12
CA LYS A 286 2.43 9.35 27.00
C LYS A 286 2.32 8.84 28.47
N GLY A 287 2.90 7.67 28.78
CA GLY A 287 2.91 7.09 30.13
C GLY A 287 1.63 6.37 30.53
N LEU A 288 0.79 6.01 29.58
CA LEU A 288 -0.46 5.29 29.82
C LEU A 288 -0.20 3.77 29.92
N ASP A 289 -1.04 3.08 30.68
CA ASP A 289 -0.95 1.62 30.90
C ASP A 289 -1.64 0.86 29.76
N VAL A 290 -0.93 0.67 28.63
CA VAL A 290 -1.46 0.16 27.37
C VAL A 290 -1.19 -1.31 27.18
N TYR A 291 -2.22 -2.02 26.77
CA TYR A 291 -2.23 -3.44 26.43
C TYR A 291 -2.83 -3.66 25.04
N VAL A 292 -2.65 -4.85 24.51
CA VAL A 292 -3.13 -5.25 23.19
C VAL A 292 -3.88 -6.55 23.26
N SER A 293 -4.97 -6.63 22.53
CA SER A 293 -5.61 -7.90 22.12
C SER A 293 -5.82 -7.85 20.61
N ASP A 294 -5.57 -8.95 19.91
CA ASP A 294 -5.78 -9.00 18.46
C ASP A 294 -6.44 -10.34 18.08
N PRO A 295 -7.56 -10.34 17.33
CA PRO A 295 -8.27 -11.58 17.00
C PRO A 295 -7.46 -12.55 16.10
N LEU A 296 -6.37 -12.08 15.50
CA LEU A 296 -5.48 -12.88 14.64
C LEU A 296 -4.21 -13.35 15.34
N LEU A 297 -4.02 -12.97 16.63
CA LEU A 297 -2.81 -13.29 17.40
C LEU A 297 -3.15 -13.94 18.73
N SER A 298 -2.35 -14.91 19.14
CA SER A 298 -2.34 -15.36 20.52
C SER A 298 -1.66 -14.35 21.47
N GLY A 299 -1.91 -14.49 22.79
CA GLY A 299 -1.21 -13.65 23.78
C GLY A 299 0.31 -13.77 23.69
N GLU A 300 0.83 -15.00 23.51
CA GLU A 300 2.27 -15.26 23.33
C GLU A 300 2.84 -14.56 22.09
N GLU A 301 2.08 -14.49 21.00
CA GLU A 301 2.50 -13.80 19.78
C GLU A 301 2.51 -12.27 19.94
N VAL A 302 1.62 -11.72 20.76
CA VAL A 302 1.61 -10.30 21.13
C VAL A 302 2.83 -9.99 21.99
N GLU A 303 3.08 -10.79 23.03
CA GLU A 303 4.22 -10.62 23.93
C GLU A 303 5.57 -10.83 23.22
N GLY A 304 5.65 -11.79 22.32
CA GLY A 304 6.81 -12.02 21.46
C GLY A 304 7.19 -10.83 20.56
N ARG A 305 6.28 -9.84 20.41
CA ARG A 305 6.53 -8.56 19.73
C ARG A 305 6.94 -7.43 20.67
N GLY A 306 7.14 -7.72 21.94
CA GLY A 306 7.45 -6.72 22.96
C GLY A 306 6.24 -5.88 23.37
N LEU A 307 5.02 -6.36 23.11
CA LEU A 307 3.77 -5.72 23.52
C LEU A 307 3.18 -6.45 24.73
N ARG A 308 2.31 -5.79 25.47
CA ARG A 308 1.66 -6.34 26.66
C ARG A 308 0.27 -6.87 26.26
N PHE A 309 0.01 -8.13 26.51
CA PHE A 309 -1.28 -8.75 26.23
C PHE A 309 -2.25 -8.59 27.40
N ILE A 310 -3.53 -8.37 27.08
CA ILE A 310 -4.66 -8.47 28.04
C ILE A 310 -5.89 -8.98 27.28
N LYS A 311 -6.74 -9.71 27.95
CA LYS A 311 -8.08 -9.98 27.42
C LYS A 311 -8.94 -8.73 27.51
N PRO A 312 -9.75 -8.39 26.51
CA PRO A 312 -10.55 -7.16 26.53
C PRO A 312 -11.42 -7.01 27.79
N GLU A 313 -11.98 -8.10 28.32
CA GLU A 313 -12.81 -8.13 29.54
C GLU A 313 -12.05 -7.84 30.84
N GLU A 314 -10.74 -7.82 30.81
CA GLU A 314 -9.86 -7.52 31.96
C GLU A 314 -9.35 -6.07 31.93
N ALA A 315 -9.68 -5.32 30.87
CA ALA A 315 -9.28 -3.91 30.72
C ALA A 315 -10.33 -2.95 31.31
N ASP A 316 -9.91 -1.78 31.72
CA ASP A 316 -10.80 -0.72 32.17
C ASP A 316 -11.40 0.08 31.02
N LEU A 317 -10.69 0.15 29.89
CA LEU A 317 -11.13 0.77 28.65
C LEU A 317 -10.66 -0.07 27.47
N VAL A 318 -11.58 -0.39 26.56
CA VAL A 318 -11.26 -1.06 25.31
C VAL A 318 -11.50 -0.11 24.14
N PHE A 319 -10.54 0.06 23.26
CA PHE A 319 -10.72 0.75 21.99
C PHE A 319 -10.55 -0.25 20.84
N ASP A 320 -11.58 -0.36 19.99
CA ASP A 320 -11.55 -1.15 18.75
C ASP A 320 -11.26 -0.22 17.56
N PRO A 321 -10.01 -0.19 17.04
CA PRO A 321 -9.65 0.72 15.96
C PRO A 321 -10.26 0.35 14.60
N PHE A 322 -10.84 -0.84 14.46
CA PHE A 322 -11.51 -1.25 13.23
C PHE A 322 -13.01 -0.87 13.24
N ALA A 323 -13.61 -0.80 14.42
CA ALA A 323 -14.97 -0.34 14.62
C ALA A 323 -15.02 1.15 15.01
N LEU A 324 -13.89 1.77 15.36
CA LEU A 324 -13.76 3.13 15.92
C LEU A 324 -14.67 3.35 17.13
N SER A 325 -14.74 2.35 18.01
CA SER A 325 -15.63 2.32 19.16
C SER A 325 -14.92 2.01 20.47
N PHE A 326 -15.53 2.46 21.56
CA PHE A 326 -15.09 2.18 22.92
C PHE A 326 -16.03 1.16 23.59
N ALA A 327 -15.47 0.33 24.51
CA ALA A 327 -16.20 -0.57 25.37
C ALA A 327 -15.53 -0.63 26.76
#